data_e62c11e106ad01fa9d24c9261c1d461b
#
_entry.id   e62c11e106ad01fa9d24c9261c1d461b
#
_cell.length_a   1.000
_cell.length_b   1.000
_cell.length_c   1.000
_cell.angle_alpha   90.00
_cell.angle_beta   90.00
_cell.angle_gamma   90.00
#
_symmetry.space_group_name_H-M   'P 1'
#
loop_
_entity.id
_entity.type
_entity.pdbx_description
1 polymer ?
#
loop_
_entity_poly.entity_id
_entity_poly.type
_entity_poly.pdbx_seq_one_letter_code
_entity_poly.pdbx_strand_id
1 'polypeptide(L)'
;INYRDDAVGFNNPSINEGILTRDKPLIRLLGLDKLNSFNDPQYDGNFDFVEGITINKSKGNIIFPVLEPFGSTLNSYFIRNNENELSEKYVFDELYSQTQDEAEKILSKNKFFLVGTVSSGSGSEINLPGLDISENSVVVMAGNLRLVEGTDYTVNYNLGSVRILNPSILT
;
A
#
# COMPACT_ATOMS: atom_id res chain seq x y z
N ILE A 1 2.09 -3.76 -2.39
CA ILE A 1 3.20 -3.37 -1.50
C ILE A 1 4.49 -3.49 -2.28
N ASN A 2 5.27 -2.44 -2.30
CA ASN A 2 6.51 -2.39 -3.08
C ASN A 2 7.62 -1.71 -2.28
N TYR A 3 8.88 -1.84 -2.72
CA TYR A 3 9.98 -1.03 -2.20
C TYR A 3 9.90 0.38 -2.76
N ARG A 4 10.39 1.33 -1.99
CA ARG A 4 10.73 2.65 -2.48
C ARG A 4 12.25 2.77 -2.50
N ASP A 5 12.82 2.97 -3.66
CA ASP A 5 14.18 3.42 -3.82
C ASP A 5 14.16 4.92 -4.07
N ASP A 6 14.86 5.70 -3.26
CA ASP A 6 14.91 7.17 -3.38
C ASP A 6 15.51 7.64 -4.71
N ALA A 7 16.24 6.74 -5.40
CA ALA A 7 16.87 7.06 -6.68
C ALA A 7 15.94 6.90 -7.90
N VAL A 8 14.81 6.18 -7.82
CA VAL A 8 14.14 5.73 -9.04
C VAL A 8 12.60 5.79 -9.04
N GLY A 9 11.95 6.25 -8.01
CA GLY A 9 10.49 6.38 -7.99
C GLY A 9 9.72 5.06 -8.04
N PHE A 10 8.49 5.10 -8.52
CA PHE A 10 7.51 4.01 -8.38
C PHE A 10 7.77 2.74 -9.19
N ASN A 11 8.62 2.77 -10.19
CA ASN A 11 8.94 1.61 -11.05
C ASN A 11 10.09 0.77 -10.53
N ASN A 12 10.32 0.84 -9.31
CA ASN A 12 11.14 0.04 -8.45
C ASN A 12 12.17 -0.90 -9.09
N PRO A 13 13.38 -0.43 -9.40
CA PRO A 13 14.46 -1.29 -9.78
C PRO A 13 15.09 -2.04 -8.60
N SER A 14 14.77 -1.69 -7.37
CA SER A 14 15.27 -2.42 -6.20
C SER A 14 14.75 -3.86 -6.15
N ILE A 15 13.63 -4.16 -6.79
CA ILE A 15 13.20 -5.55 -7.05
C ILE A 15 14.21 -6.30 -7.90
N ASN A 16 15.04 -5.60 -8.66
CA ASN A 16 16.05 -6.17 -9.55
C ASN A 16 17.46 -6.14 -8.98
N GLU A 17 17.66 -5.61 -7.77
CA GLU A 17 19.00 -5.53 -7.16
C GLU A 17 19.51 -6.89 -6.72
N GLY A 18 18.65 -7.77 -6.17
CA GLY A 18 19.04 -9.05 -5.63
C GLY A 18 18.44 -10.25 -6.36
N ILE A 19 19.03 -11.41 -6.18
CA ILE A 19 18.53 -12.69 -6.74
C ILE A 19 17.14 -13.00 -6.18
N LEU A 20 16.91 -12.74 -4.90
CA LEU A 20 15.65 -13.02 -4.23
C LEU A 20 14.51 -12.15 -4.77
N THR A 21 14.77 -10.88 -4.97
CA THR A 21 13.73 -9.88 -5.25
C THR A 21 13.54 -9.62 -6.74
N ARG A 22 14.50 -10.01 -7.58
CA ARG A 22 14.51 -9.72 -9.03
C ARG A 22 13.22 -10.09 -9.75
N ASP A 23 12.66 -11.26 -9.42
CA ASP A 23 11.46 -11.80 -10.07
C ASP A 23 10.30 -12.02 -9.09
N LYS A 24 10.43 -11.53 -7.86
CA LYS A 24 9.44 -11.74 -6.81
C LYS A 24 9.05 -10.42 -6.15
N PRO A 25 7.91 -9.85 -6.51
CA PRO A 25 7.39 -8.66 -5.84
C PRO A 25 7.24 -8.91 -4.32
N LEU A 26 7.44 -7.87 -3.53
CA LEU A 26 7.35 -7.95 -2.07
C LEU A 26 6.00 -8.49 -1.58
N ILE A 27 4.92 -8.18 -2.28
CA ILE A 27 3.57 -8.70 -2.00
C ILE A 27 3.55 -10.24 -1.99
N ARG A 28 4.30 -10.88 -2.89
CA ARG A 28 4.43 -12.34 -2.97
C ARG A 28 5.32 -12.89 -1.86
N LEU A 29 6.45 -12.22 -1.56
CA LEU A 29 7.35 -12.63 -0.47
C LEU A 29 6.64 -12.59 0.88
N LEU A 30 5.78 -11.61 1.09
CA LEU A 30 5.02 -11.44 2.33
C LEU A 30 3.73 -12.26 2.38
N GLY A 31 3.47 -13.10 1.36
CA GLY A 31 2.35 -14.03 1.34
C GLY A 31 0.97 -13.38 1.14
N LEU A 32 0.95 -12.20 0.52
CA LEU A 32 -0.27 -11.43 0.23
C LEU A 32 -0.76 -11.58 -1.22
N ASP A 33 -0.09 -12.41 -2.03
CA ASP A 33 -0.43 -12.80 -3.40
C ASP A 33 -0.18 -14.30 -3.51
N LYS A 34 -1.21 -15.10 -3.32
CA LYS A 34 -1.20 -16.58 -3.43
C LYS A 34 -2.32 -17.11 -4.31
N LEU A 35 -3.32 -16.27 -4.56
CA LEU A 35 -4.51 -16.60 -5.30
C LEU A 35 -4.59 -15.74 -6.56
N ASN A 36 -5.27 -16.27 -7.59
CA ASN A 36 -5.65 -15.46 -8.75
C ASN A 36 -7.04 -14.83 -8.54
N SER A 37 -7.49 -14.05 -9.49
CA SER A 37 -8.82 -13.40 -9.49
C SER A 37 -10.02 -14.38 -9.43
N PHE A 38 -9.78 -15.68 -9.64
CA PHE A 38 -10.77 -16.77 -9.52
C PHE A 38 -10.66 -17.52 -8.19
N ASN A 39 -9.79 -17.09 -7.27
CA ASN A 39 -9.42 -17.75 -6.02
C ASN A 39 -8.72 -19.12 -6.20
N ASP A 40 -8.12 -19.40 -7.34
CA ASP A 40 -7.26 -20.56 -7.51
C ASP A 40 -5.85 -20.29 -6.96
N PRO A 41 -5.12 -21.30 -6.47
CA PRO A 41 -3.76 -21.17 -5.97
C PRO A 41 -2.74 -20.82 -7.07
N GLN A 42 -2.73 -19.56 -7.47
CA GLN A 42 -1.87 -19.03 -8.51
C GLN A 42 -1.58 -17.54 -8.25
N TYR A 43 -0.32 -17.16 -8.32
CA TYR A 43 0.10 -15.77 -8.23
C TYR A 43 -0.37 -14.97 -9.45
N ASP A 44 -0.99 -13.82 -9.23
CA ASP A 44 -1.42 -12.92 -10.31
C ASP A 44 -0.86 -11.50 -10.21
N GLY A 45 -0.03 -11.23 -9.19
CA GLY A 45 0.59 -9.94 -8.95
C GLY A 45 -0.30 -8.95 -8.20
N ASN A 46 -1.50 -9.37 -7.83
CA ASN A 46 -2.46 -8.55 -7.09
C ASN A 46 -2.52 -8.97 -5.62
N PHE A 47 -3.09 -8.09 -4.81
CA PHE A 47 -3.33 -8.36 -3.39
C PHE A 47 -4.54 -9.27 -3.24
N ASP A 48 -4.38 -10.37 -2.51
CA ASP A 48 -5.47 -11.29 -2.17
C ASP A 48 -6.38 -10.63 -1.13
N PHE A 49 -7.57 -10.23 -1.54
CA PHE A 49 -8.53 -9.56 -0.67
C PHE A 49 -9.42 -10.57 0.07
N VAL A 50 -8.85 -11.25 1.09
CA VAL A 50 -9.54 -12.31 1.84
C VAL A 50 -9.77 -11.84 3.28
N GLU A 51 -11.06 -11.65 3.64
CA GLU A 51 -11.45 -11.22 4.99
C GLU A 51 -10.97 -12.20 6.07
N GLY A 52 -10.35 -11.63 7.10
CA GLY A 52 -9.81 -12.39 8.24
C GLY A 52 -8.47 -13.09 7.98
N ILE A 53 -7.96 -13.08 6.74
CA ILE A 53 -6.67 -13.68 6.37
C ILE A 53 -5.67 -12.60 5.96
N THR A 54 -6.00 -11.79 4.97
CA THR A 54 -5.12 -10.74 4.44
C THR A 54 -5.64 -9.34 4.71
N ILE A 55 -6.92 -9.22 5.06
CA ILE A 55 -7.54 -7.93 5.37
C ILE A 55 -8.56 -8.05 6.51
N ASN A 56 -8.63 -6.99 7.31
CA ASN A 56 -9.76 -6.72 8.19
C ASN A 56 -10.55 -5.56 7.60
N LYS A 57 -11.67 -5.85 6.95
CA LYS A 57 -12.49 -4.85 6.26
C LYS A 57 -13.09 -3.82 7.21
N SER A 58 -13.49 -4.24 8.41
CA SER A 58 -14.12 -3.36 9.38
C SER A 58 -13.18 -2.28 9.91
N LYS A 59 -11.88 -2.57 9.93
CA LYS A 59 -10.83 -1.67 10.42
C LYS A 59 -9.97 -1.05 9.28
N GLY A 60 -10.13 -1.55 8.06
CA GLY A 60 -9.29 -1.15 6.93
C GLY A 60 -7.82 -1.58 7.07
N ASN A 61 -7.53 -2.62 7.85
CA ASN A 61 -6.16 -3.05 8.13
C ASN A 61 -5.76 -4.24 7.26
N ILE A 62 -4.57 -4.18 6.68
CA ILE A 62 -3.93 -5.35 6.06
C ILE A 62 -3.41 -6.27 7.16
N ILE A 63 -3.67 -7.56 7.01
CA ILE A 63 -3.15 -8.63 7.86
C ILE A 63 -2.00 -9.29 7.12
N PHE A 64 -0.81 -9.25 7.69
CA PHE A 64 0.34 -9.97 7.14
C PHE A 64 0.32 -11.40 7.71
N PRO A 65 0.35 -12.44 6.86
CA PRO A 65 0.36 -13.83 7.32
C PRO A 65 1.74 -14.30 7.79
N VAL A 66 2.63 -13.36 8.09
CA VAL A 66 4.00 -13.57 8.59
C VAL A 66 4.29 -12.60 9.73
N LEU A 67 5.12 -13.03 10.68
CA LEU A 67 5.56 -12.16 11.77
C LEU A 67 6.64 -11.20 11.26
N GLU A 68 6.60 -9.97 11.76
CA GLU A 68 7.60 -8.93 11.45
C GLU A 68 7.95 -8.88 9.96
N PRO A 69 6.96 -8.62 9.08
CA PRO A 69 7.13 -8.73 7.62
C PRO A 69 8.29 -7.91 7.07
N PHE A 70 8.58 -6.74 7.64
CA PHE A 70 9.66 -5.85 7.23
C PHE A 70 10.92 -5.99 8.08
N GLY A 71 10.90 -6.81 9.12
CA GLY A 71 12.00 -7.11 10.03
C GLY A 71 12.55 -8.51 9.81
N SER A 72 12.45 -9.37 10.82
CA SER A 72 13.05 -10.71 10.86
C SER A 72 12.65 -11.60 9.69
N THR A 73 11.40 -11.53 9.21
CA THR A 73 10.96 -12.29 8.03
C THR A 73 11.72 -11.86 6.78
N LEU A 74 11.75 -10.57 6.47
CA LEU A 74 12.47 -10.05 5.30
C LEU A 74 13.98 -10.32 5.41
N ASN A 75 14.56 -10.12 6.59
CA ASN A 75 15.96 -10.44 6.88
C ASN A 75 16.31 -11.89 6.55
N SER A 76 15.45 -12.83 6.95
CA SER A 76 15.67 -14.24 6.69
C SER A 76 15.75 -14.59 5.20
N TYR A 77 15.02 -13.87 4.36
CA TYR A 77 15.09 -14.03 2.90
C TYR A 77 16.42 -13.53 2.35
N PHE A 78 16.88 -12.36 2.75
CA PHE A 78 18.15 -11.81 2.27
C PHE A 78 19.34 -12.67 2.70
N ILE A 79 19.40 -13.07 3.97
CA ILE A 79 20.49 -13.91 4.49
C ILE A 79 20.58 -15.25 3.75
N ARG A 80 19.45 -15.93 3.50
CA ARG A 80 19.43 -17.20 2.77
C ARG A 80 19.99 -17.10 1.35
N ASN A 81 19.98 -15.90 0.77
CA ASN A 81 20.49 -15.65 -0.57
C ASN A 81 21.85 -14.94 -0.57
N ASN A 82 22.51 -14.81 0.59
CA ASN A 82 23.76 -14.07 0.77
C ASN A 82 23.67 -12.59 0.34
N GLU A 83 22.51 -11.97 0.50
CA GLU A 83 22.21 -10.59 0.13
C GLU A 83 22.26 -9.68 1.37
N ASN A 84 23.36 -9.69 2.10
CA ASN A 84 23.51 -8.96 3.37
C ASN A 84 23.39 -7.44 3.21
N GLU A 85 23.89 -6.89 2.10
CA GLU A 85 23.78 -5.45 1.81
C GLU A 85 22.33 -5.01 1.65
N LEU A 86 21.49 -5.85 1.04
CA LEU A 86 20.06 -5.59 0.91
C LEU A 86 19.35 -5.73 2.27
N SER A 87 19.80 -6.66 3.11
CA SER A 87 19.31 -6.75 4.47
C SER A 87 19.55 -5.44 5.25
N GLU A 88 20.76 -4.92 5.24
CA GLU A 88 21.09 -3.65 5.89
C GLU A 88 20.27 -2.47 5.33
N LYS A 89 20.01 -2.47 4.03
CA LYS A 89 19.29 -1.40 3.33
C LYS A 89 17.79 -1.42 3.61
N TYR A 90 17.17 -2.60 3.68
CA TYR A 90 15.70 -2.73 3.65
C TYR A 90 15.09 -3.28 4.93
N VAL A 91 15.81 -4.03 5.75
CA VAL A 91 15.25 -4.56 7.01
C VAL A 91 15.01 -3.43 7.99
N PHE A 92 13.79 -3.41 8.55
CA PHE A 92 13.32 -2.34 9.42
C PHE A 92 12.81 -2.92 10.75
N ASP A 93 13.74 -3.40 11.58
CA ASP A 93 13.43 -4.01 12.89
C ASP A 93 12.88 -2.99 13.89
N GLU A 94 13.20 -1.71 13.71
CA GLU A 94 12.75 -0.64 14.59
C GLU A 94 11.22 -0.47 14.57
N LEU A 95 10.53 -0.90 13.49
CA LEU A 95 9.05 -0.96 13.45
C LEU A 95 8.45 -1.84 14.56
N TYR A 96 9.20 -2.78 15.09
CA TYR A 96 8.74 -3.77 16.06
C TYR A 96 9.34 -3.58 17.45
N SER A 97 10.41 -2.79 17.57
CA SER A 97 11.16 -2.58 18.80
C SER A 97 11.07 -1.18 19.38
N GLN A 98 10.60 -0.21 18.59
CA GLN A 98 10.46 1.19 18.99
C GLN A 98 9.02 1.66 18.93
N THR A 99 8.76 2.87 19.43
CA THR A 99 7.47 3.53 19.25
C THR A 99 7.27 3.96 17.79
N GLN A 100 6.03 4.15 17.37
CA GLN A 100 5.72 4.63 16.03
C GLN A 100 6.45 5.94 15.71
N ASP A 101 6.41 6.91 16.64
CA ASP A 101 7.05 8.22 16.48
C ASP A 101 8.58 8.14 16.31
N GLU A 102 9.22 7.16 16.93
CA GLU A 102 10.66 6.93 16.80
C GLU A 102 11.00 6.26 15.48
N ALA A 103 10.24 5.22 15.11
CA ALA A 103 10.43 4.51 13.85
C ALA A 103 10.21 5.42 12.62
N GLU A 104 9.19 6.29 12.64
CA GLU A 104 8.91 7.23 11.56
C GLU A 104 10.05 8.22 11.30
N LYS A 105 10.87 8.54 12.30
CA LYS A 105 12.03 9.44 12.16
C LYS A 105 13.21 8.79 11.42
N ILE A 106 13.22 7.46 11.28
CA ILE A 106 14.28 6.72 10.59
C ILE A 106 14.01 6.73 9.08
N LEU A 107 14.16 7.89 8.44
CA LEU A 107 13.82 8.11 7.03
C LEU A 107 14.57 7.15 6.08
N SER A 108 15.81 6.77 6.43
CA SER A 108 16.61 5.82 5.64
C SER A 108 16.00 4.43 5.55
N LYS A 109 15.17 4.04 6.50
CA LYS A 109 14.47 2.74 6.56
C LYS A 109 13.01 2.83 6.08
N ASN A 110 12.43 4.01 6.01
CA ASN A 110 11.05 4.23 5.57
C ASN A 110 10.95 4.14 4.03
N LYS A 111 11.12 2.92 3.51
CA LYS A 111 11.17 2.62 2.06
C LYS A 111 9.93 1.90 1.55
N PHE A 112 9.05 1.48 2.44
CA PHE A 112 7.87 0.70 2.09
C PHE A 112 6.64 1.59 1.90
N PHE A 113 5.85 1.28 0.88
CA PHE A 113 4.62 2.00 0.59
C PHE A 113 3.59 1.07 -0.05
N LEU A 114 2.32 1.43 0.07
CA LEU A 114 1.22 0.75 -0.59
C LEU A 114 0.85 1.50 -1.86
N VAL A 115 0.70 0.76 -2.94
CA VAL A 115 0.13 1.26 -4.19
C VAL A 115 -1.09 0.42 -4.50
N GLY A 116 -2.19 1.07 -4.82
CA GLY A 116 -3.42 0.40 -5.17
C GLY A 116 -4.31 1.30 -6.01
N THR A 117 -5.26 0.67 -6.67
CA THR A 117 -6.39 1.33 -7.30
C THR A 117 -7.63 1.00 -6.51
N VAL A 118 -8.43 2.00 -6.19
CA VAL A 118 -9.75 1.82 -5.59
C VAL A 118 -10.78 1.96 -6.71
N SER A 119 -11.54 0.90 -7.00
CA SER A 119 -12.77 1.03 -7.76
C SER A 119 -13.92 1.06 -6.75
N SER A 120 -14.57 2.19 -6.60
CA SER A 120 -15.81 2.27 -5.83
C SER A 120 -16.92 1.61 -6.63
N GLY A 121 -17.26 0.36 -6.32
CA GLY A 121 -18.47 -0.26 -6.84
C GLY A 121 -19.68 0.55 -6.39
N SER A 122 -20.46 1.08 -7.32
CA SER A 122 -21.81 1.68 -7.18
C SER A 122 -22.07 2.72 -6.07
N GLY A 123 -21.07 3.14 -5.33
CA GLY A 123 -21.16 4.20 -4.34
C GLY A 123 -20.37 5.41 -4.79
N SER A 124 -21.05 6.47 -5.14
CA SER A 124 -20.45 7.76 -5.46
C SER A 124 -19.75 8.44 -4.26
N GLU A 125 -19.57 7.74 -3.14
CA GLU A 125 -19.06 8.30 -1.89
C GLU A 125 -17.75 7.62 -1.46
N ILE A 126 -16.73 8.45 -1.23
CA ILE A 126 -15.38 8.06 -0.81
C ILE A 126 -15.17 8.64 0.60
N ASN A 127 -14.90 7.80 1.57
CA ASN A 127 -14.56 8.26 2.92
C ASN A 127 -13.09 8.64 2.99
N LEU A 128 -12.83 9.84 3.51
CA LEU A 128 -11.50 10.36 3.75
C LEU A 128 -11.03 9.97 5.17
N PRO A 129 -9.73 9.80 5.40
CA PRO A 129 -9.21 9.54 6.73
C PRO A 129 -9.28 10.82 7.58
N GLY A 130 -10.23 10.88 8.51
CA GLY A 130 -10.41 11.99 9.43
C GLY A 130 -11.82 12.58 9.42
N LEU A 131 -12.13 13.31 10.48
CA LEU A 131 -13.32 14.14 10.64
C LEU A 131 -12.88 15.60 10.68
N ASP A 132 -13.80 16.54 10.45
CA ASP A 132 -13.55 17.99 10.48
C ASP A 132 -12.37 18.42 9.59
N ILE A 133 -12.40 17.97 8.35
CA ILE A 133 -11.40 18.30 7.34
C ILE A 133 -11.53 19.78 6.98
N SER A 134 -10.41 20.47 6.84
CA SER A 134 -10.39 21.90 6.50
C SER A 134 -11.03 22.14 5.13
N GLU A 135 -11.88 23.17 5.03
CA GLU A 135 -12.48 23.56 3.75
C GLU A 135 -11.41 23.86 2.70
N ASN A 136 -11.67 23.47 1.46
CA ASN A 136 -10.77 23.63 0.31
C ASN A 136 -9.45 22.83 0.39
N SER A 137 -9.28 21.94 1.37
CA SER A 137 -8.09 21.09 1.47
C SER A 137 -8.13 19.83 0.63
N VAL A 138 -9.33 19.47 0.11
CA VAL A 138 -9.54 18.25 -0.66
C VAL A 138 -9.35 18.53 -2.15
N VAL A 139 -8.51 17.73 -2.80
CA VAL A 139 -8.31 17.75 -4.24
C VAL A 139 -8.64 16.36 -4.79
N VAL A 140 -9.57 16.29 -5.70
CA VAL A 140 -9.97 15.05 -6.37
C VAL A 140 -9.43 15.04 -7.79
N MET A 141 -8.84 13.91 -8.18
CA MET A 141 -8.31 13.69 -9.52
C MET A 141 -8.83 12.37 -10.10
N ALA A 142 -9.19 12.37 -11.38
CA ALA A 142 -9.46 11.17 -12.15
C ALA A 142 -8.32 10.97 -13.16
N GLY A 143 -7.40 10.06 -12.86
CA GLY A 143 -6.15 9.97 -13.61
C GLY A 143 -5.36 11.28 -13.53
N ASN A 144 -5.13 11.94 -14.67
CA ASN A 144 -4.44 13.23 -14.75
C ASN A 144 -5.41 14.45 -14.78
N LEU A 145 -6.71 14.21 -14.73
CA LEU A 145 -7.71 15.26 -14.76
C LEU A 145 -8.06 15.71 -13.34
N ARG A 146 -7.86 17.00 -13.06
CA ARG A 146 -8.33 17.60 -11.80
C ARG A 146 -9.82 17.87 -11.90
N LEU A 147 -10.57 17.34 -10.96
CA LEU A 147 -12.02 17.53 -10.86
C LEU A 147 -12.37 18.83 -10.15
N VAL A 148 -13.58 19.34 -10.42
CA VAL A 148 -14.10 20.61 -9.89
C VAL A 148 -15.14 20.33 -8.81
N GLU A 149 -14.90 20.84 -7.61
CA GLU A 149 -15.88 20.77 -6.52
C GLU A 149 -17.17 21.55 -6.89
N GLY A 150 -18.30 20.97 -6.53
CA GLY A 150 -19.62 21.51 -6.86
C GLY A 150 -20.14 21.12 -8.25
N THR A 151 -19.25 20.68 -9.17
CA THR A 151 -19.62 20.21 -10.51
C THR A 151 -19.41 18.72 -10.67
N ASP A 152 -18.23 18.25 -10.40
CA ASP A 152 -17.82 16.84 -10.56
C ASP A 152 -17.95 16.04 -9.27
N TYR A 153 -17.74 16.69 -8.13
CA TYR A 153 -17.86 16.09 -6.81
C TYR A 153 -18.31 17.11 -5.75
N THR A 154 -18.74 16.61 -4.59
CA THR A 154 -18.96 17.41 -3.38
C THR A 154 -18.19 16.80 -2.21
N VAL A 155 -17.80 17.64 -1.25
CA VAL A 155 -17.12 17.22 -0.02
C VAL A 155 -18.01 17.49 1.18
N ASN A 156 -18.17 16.49 2.03
CA ASN A 156 -18.67 16.69 3.38
C ASN A 156 -17.48 16.83 4.32
N TYR A 157 -17.07 18.05 4.60
CA TYR A 157 -15.88 18.35 5.38
C TYR A 157 -16.02 17.90 6.85
N ASN A 158 -17.23 17.91 7.41
CA ASN A 158 -17.47 17.47 8.79
C ASN A 158 -17.36 15.96 8.95
N LEU A 159 -17.90 15.19 8.00
CA LEU A 159 -17.89 13.73 8.02
C LEU A 159 -16.66 13.14 7.32
N GLY A 160 -15.86 13.95 6.65
CA GLY A 160 -14.72 13.46 5.89
C GLY A 160 -15.12 12.56 4.74
N SER A 161 -16.09 12.96 3.92
CA SER A 161 -16.49 12.17 2.75
C SER A 161 -16.56 13.00 1.47
N VAL A 162 -16.21 12.38 0.35
CA VAL A 162 -16.32 12.95 -1.00
C VAL A 162 -17.35 12.16 -1.78
N ARG A 163 -18.28 12.85 -2.39
CA ARG A 163 -19.29 12.26 -3.25
C ARG A 163 -19.08 12.70 -4.69
N ILE A 164 -18.89 11.74 -5.59
CA ILE A 164 -18.78 12.00 -7.03
C ILE A 164 -20.19 12.25 -7.60
N LEU A 165 -20.36 13.37 -8.29
CA LEU A 165 -21.62 13.79 -8.91
C LEU A 165 -21.73 13.34 -10.36
N ASN A 166 -20.60 13.24 -11.05
CA ASN A 166 -20.55 12.88 -12.46
C ASN A 166 -20.21 11.39 -12.64
N PRO A 167 -21.19 10.53 -12.99
CA PRO A 167 -20.97 9.09 -13.15
C PRO A 167 -19.96 8.73 -14.24
N SER A 168 -19.77 9.60 -15.23
CA SER A 168 -18.82 9.37 -16.35
C SER A 168 -17.35 9.38 -15.91
N ILE A 169 -17.08 9.81 -14.67
CA ILE A 169 -15.74 9.81 -14.08
C ILE A 169 -15.40 8.45 -13.47
N LEU A 170 -16.42 7.62 -13.21
CA LEU A 170 -16.29 6.33 -12.55
C LEU A 170 -16.16 5.13 -13.52
N THR A 171 -16.07 5.39 -14.82
CA THR A 171 -15.98 4.34 -15.87
C THR A 171 -14.55 4.15 -16.38
#